data_41bcfc6c3ee00299d6a0ff3745193bb7
#
_entry.id   41bcfc6c3ee00299d6a0ff3745193bb7
#
_cell.length_a   1.000
_cell.length_b   1.000
_cell.length_c   1.000
_cell.angle_alpha   90.00
_cell.angle_beta   90.00
_cell.angle_gamma   90.00
#
_symmetry.space_group_name_H-M   'P 1'
#
loop_
_entity.id
_entity.type
_entity.pdbx_description
1 polymer ?
#
loop_
_entity_poly.entity_id
_entity_poly.type
_entity_poly.pdbx_seq_one_letter_code
_entity_poly.pdbx_strand_id
1 'polypeptide(L)'
;MVRYISTRGGGEPRSAASAVIKGIAEDKGLFVPDSIPALPFKPSDMTGRPYKDIAKAIIGAFFDDYTEEEIQACVDGAYDSKFEAEDIVPVVKAGGAYFLELYHGRTAAFKDMALSILPYLMTTAVKKENEAHKIVILTATSGDTGKAALEGFADVPGTEIVVFYPSTGVSEVQKRQMTTQTGANTHVFGIKGNFDDAQTGVKEIFDDAAFNKKVEEAGCRLSSANSINIGRLVPQVAYYVYGYIKLVERGVIKDGDPVNIVVPTGNFGNILASYYASKMGIPVKQFICASNKNKVLTDFINTGTYTTDRQFYVTNSPSMDILISSNLERLLYHLSGDPAEVSSLMEQLAKEGEYTVSEKIRNGMSRLSGGYADEQETLDAIAEIYRRDNYLIDTHTAVAWKVYNDYRERTGDETPALIASTASAYKFAADVASALGMPEEKDGFAYVRALEKKTGVPVPSGLRDLDKKEIRHADVIEKSALRDAVLSSVK
;
A
#
# COMPACT_ATOMS: atom_id res chain seq x y z
N MET A 1 -13.52 -10.14 21.35
CA MET A 1 -13.02 -10.71 20.07
C MET A 1 -13.49 -9.81 18.94
N VAL A 2 -12.57 -9.22 18.21
CA VAL A 2 -12.84 -8.37 17.04
C VAL A 2 -13.44 -9.23 15.91
N ARG A 3 -14.60 -8.82 15.41
CA ARG A 3 -15.22 -9.49 14.25
C ARG A 3 -15.09 -8.63 13.02
N TYR A 4 -14.98 -9.26 11.87
CA TYR A 4 -14.85 -8.59 10.59
C TYR A 4 -16.16 -8.69 9.81
N ILE A 5 -16.70 -7.54 9.44
CA ILE A 5 -17.98 -7.38 8.75
C ILE A 5 -17.79 -6.70 7.40
N SER A 6 -18.74 -6.88 6.48
CA SER A 6 -18.72 -6.18 5.19
C SER A 6 -19.10 -4.72 5.34
N THR A 7 -18.42 -3.83 4.63
CA THR A 7 -18.79 -2.41 4.48
C THR A 7 -20.15 -2.22 3.86
N ARG A 8 -20.69 -3.23 3.15
CA ARG A 8 -22.01 -3.19 2.49
C ARG A 8 -23.08 -4.01 3.21
N GLY A 9 -22.73 -4.63 4.35
CA GLY A 9 -23.65 -5.30 5.26
C GLY A 9 -24.01 -6.73 4.90
N GLY A 10 -23.46 -7.29 3.82
CA GLY A 10 -23.73 -8.68 3.44
C GLY A 10 -22.83 -9.68 4.16
N GLY A 11 -23.36 -10.89 4.37
CA GLY A 11 -22.64 -12.00 5.00
C GLY A 11 -22.60 -11.93 6.52
N GLU A 12 -22.13 -13.04 7.14
CA GLU A 12 -21.97 -13.14 8.58
C GLU A 12 -20.65 -12.58 9.05
N PRO A 13 -20.57 -12.02 10.28
CA PRO A 13 -19.32 -11.57 10.90
C PRO A 13 -18.30 -12.71 11.00
N ARG A 14 -17.04 -12.43 10.63
CA ARG A 14 -15.96 -13.43 10.52
C ARG A 14 -14.85 -13.19 11.54
N SER A 15 -14.04 -14.23 11.77
CA SER A 15 -12.74 -14.14 12.44
C SER A 15 -11.76 -13.32 11.59
N ALA A 16 -10.66 -12.81 12.17
CA ALA A 16 -9.60 -12.18 11.38
C ALA A 16 -8.97 -13.19 10.41
N ALA A 17 -8.73 -14.43 10.85
CA ALA A 17 -8.20 -15.50 10.02
C ALA A 17 -9.07 -15.74 8.78
N SER A 18 -10.38 -15.89 8.96
CA SER A 18 -11.32 -16.07 7.85
C SER A 18 -11.35 -14.86 6.90
N ALA A 19 -11.32 -13.64 7.42
CA ALA A 19 -11.31 -12.42 6.60
C ALA A 19 -10.03 -12.24 5.77
N VAL A 20 -8.87 -12.63 6.32
CA VAL A 20 -7.58 -12.61 5.61
C VAL A 20 -7.55 -13.62 4.44
N ILE A 21 -8.02 -14.87 4.68
CA ILE A 21 -8.09 -15.88 3.61
C ILE A 21 -9.02 -15.43 2.49
N LYS A 22 -10.20 -14.93 2.86
CA LYS A 22 -11.24 -14.57 1.91
C LYS A 22 -10.92 -13.29 1.13
N GLY A 23 -10.31 -12.30 1.76
CA GLY A 23 -9.84 -11.04 1.19
C GLY A 23 -10.95 -10.02 0.86
N ILE A 24 -12.14 -10.47 0.42
CA ILE A 24 -13.31 -9.65 0.09
C ILE A 24 -14.59 -10.35 0.53
N ALA A 25 -15.62 -9.59 0.90
CA ALA A 25 -16.91 -10.14 1.33
C ALA A 25 -17.75 -10.64 0.13
N GLU A 26 -18.80 -11.43 0.42
CA GLU A 26 -19.68 -12.06 -0.57
C GLU A 26 -20.45 -11.03 -1.41
N ASP A 27 -20.80 -9.91 -0.79
CA ASP A 27 -21.50 -8.78 -1.42
C ASP A 27 -20.55 -7.82 -2.14
N LYS A 28 -19.28 -8.21 -2.32
CA LYS A 28 -18.19 -7.39 -2.87
C LYS A 28 -17.81 -6.18 -2.01
N GLY A 29 -18.32 -6.07 -0.77
CA GLY A 29 -17.89 -5.13 0.23
C GLY A 29 -16.54 -5.50 0.82
N LEU A 30 -15.90 -4.55 1.48
CA LEU A 30 -14.58 -4.75 2.08
C LEU A 30 -14.73 -5.11 3.57
N PHE A 31 -13.89 -6.02 4.06
CA PHE A 31 -13.88 -6.33 5.48
C PHE A 31 -13.34 -5.18 6.31
N VAL A 32 -14.09 -4.81 7.36
CA VAL A 32 -13.69 -3.87 8.41
C VAL A 32 -13.89 -4.52 9.77
N PRO A 33 -13.09 -4.18 10.80
CA PRO A 33 -13.39 -4.60 12.16
C PRO A 33 -14.69 -3.95 12.63
N ASP A 34 -15.54 -4.70 13.31
CA ASP A 34 -16.78 -4.21 13.93
C ASP A 34 -16.51 -3.12 14.97
N SER A 35 -15.33 -3.17 15.57
CA SER A 35 -14.78 -2.13 16.46
C SER A 35 -13.27 -2.01 16.25
N ILE A 36 -12.75 -0.78 16.11
CA ILE A 36 -11.32 -0.54 16.09
C ILE A 36 -10.82 -0.60 17.55
N PRO A 37 -9.87 -1.49 17.88
CA PRO A 37 -9.37 -1.65 19.23
C PRO A 37 -8.63 -0.39 19.71
N ALA A 38 -8.65 -0.13 21.01
CA ALA A 38 -7.78 0.88 21.61
C ALA A 38 -6.31 0.45 21.59
N LEU A 39 -5.39 1.40 21.69
CA LEU A 39 -3.96 1.09 21.87
C LEU A 39 -3.78 0.22 23.12
N PRO A 40 -3.06 -0.91 23.01
CA PRO A 40 -2.83 -1.80 24.15
C PRO A 40 -1.75 -1.27 25.13
N PHE A 41 -1.21 -0.08 24.89
CA PHE A 41 -0.16 0.56 25.67
C PHE A 41 -0.24 2.09 25.56
N LYS A 42 0.46 2.80 26.43
CA LYS A 42 0.71 4.24 26.26
C LYS A 42 1.92 4.45 25.37
N PRO A 43 1.88 5.36 24.39
CA PRO A 43 3.01 5.63 23.51
C PRO A 43 4.33 5.92 24.24
N SER A 44 4.29 6.68 25.36
CA SER A 44 5.46 6.97 26.19
C SER A 44 6.14 5.74 26.80
N ASP A 45 5.37 4.67 27.08
CA ASP A 45 5.90 3.45 27.68
C ASP A 45 6.65 2.56 26.65
N MET A 46 6.49 2.89 25.38
CA MET A 46 7.07 2.14 24.25
C MET A 46 8.27 2.84 23.61
N THR A 47 8.74 3.96 24.19
CA THR A 47 9.97 4.61 23.73
C THR A 47 11.17 3.69 23.87
N GLY A 48 12.08 3.70 22.88
CA GLY A 48 13.23 2.81 22.82
C GLY A 48 12.91 1.35 22.43
N ARG A 49 11.64 1.00 22.22
CA ARG A 49 11.28 -0.34 21.75
C ARG A 49 11.47 -0.47 20.23
N PRO A 50 11.94 -1.64 19.76
CA PRO A 50 12.08 -1.88 18.32
C PRO A 50 10.70 -1.92 17.62
N TYR A 51 10.71 -1.67 16.31
CA TYR A 51 9.50 -1.70 15.49
C TYR A 51 8.68 -2.99 15.64
N LYS A 52 9.35 -4.14 15.78
CA LYS A 52 8.70 -5.45 15.93
C LYS A 52 7.77 -5.52 17.15
N ASP A 53 8.16 -4.93 18.28
CA ASP A 53 7.35 -4.94 19.50
C ASP A 53 6.04 -4.15 19.28
N ILE A 54 6.15 -3.01 18.60
CA ILE A 54 4.99 -2.20 18.26
C ILE A 54 4.09 -2.94 17.24
N ALA A 55 4.69 -3.52 16.20
CA ALA A 55 3.96 -4.27 15.18
C ALA A 55 3.22 -5.47 15.80
N LYS A 56 3.88 -6.24 16.68
CA LYS A 56 3.26 -7.34 17.42
C LYS A 56 2.03 -6.88 18.20
N ALA A 57 2.18 -5.83 19.00
CA ALA A 57 1.10 -5.35 19.83
C ALA A 57 -0.10 -4.81 19.02
N ILE A 58 0.18 -4.04 17.94
CA ILE A 58 -0.88 -3.49 17.08
C ILE A 58 -1.58 -4.58 16.28
N ILE A 59 -0.82 -5.47 15.63
CA ILE A 59 -1.41 -6.54 14.81
C ILE A 59 -2.19 -7.50 15.70
N GLY A 60 -1.67 -7.88 16.86
CA GLY A 60 -2.37 -8.74 17.82
C GLY A 60 -3.66 -8.13 18.37
N ALA A 61 -3.74 -6.80 18.50
CA ALA A 61 -4.97 -6.13 18.91
C ALA A 61 -6.10 -6.26 17.87
N PHE A 62 -5.78 -6.30 16.58
CA PHE A 62 -6.74 -6.50 15.50
C PHE A 62 -7.02 -7.98 15.21
N PHE A 63 -6.03 -8.84 15.36
CA PHE A 63 -6.10 -10.28 15.07
C PHE A 63 -6.10 -11.08 16.37
N ASP A 64 -7.08 -10.78 17.22
CA ASP A 64 -7.22 -11.34 18.56
C ASP A 64 -7.71 -12.82 18.60
N ASP A 65 -7.97 -13.38 17.42
CA ASP A 65 -8.16 -14.83 17.21
C ASP A 65 -6.83 -15.58 16.97
N TYR A 66 -5.69 -14.86 16.78
CA TYR A 66 -4.35 -15.44 16.76
C TYR A 66 -3.77 -15.47 18.17
N THR A 67 -2.98 -16.51 18.49
CA THR A 67 -2.24 -16.50 19.76
C THR A 67 -1.08 -15.52 19.74
N GLU A 68 -0.54 -15.19 20.90
CA GLU A 68 0.61 -14.31 21.01
C GLU A 68 1.84 -14.88 20.28
N GLU A 69 2.04 -16.21 20.35
CA GLU A 69 3.12 -16.91 19.67
C GLU A 69 2.93 -16.91 18.15
N GLU A 70 1.70 -17.05 17.66
CA GLU A 70 1.39 -16.98 16.23
C GLU A 70 1.69 -15.57 15.68
N ILE A 71 1.28 -14.51 16.37
CA ILE A 71 1.58 -13.13 15.97
C ILE A 71 3.09 -12.88 16.03
N GLN A 72 3.78 -13.34 17.10
CA GLN A 72 5.23 -13.21 17.20
C GLN A 72 5.94 -13.87 16.01
N ALA A 73 5.57 -15.09 15.67
CA ALA A 73 6.14 -15.82 14.54
C ALA A 73 5.89 -15.10 13.20
N CYS A 74 4.70 -14.52 13.01
CA CYS A 74 4.38 -13.73 11.82
C CYS A 74 5.26 -12.47 11.73
N VAL A 75 5.43 -11.75 12.84
CA VAL A 75 6.23 -10.52 12.91
C VAL A 75 7.72 -10.81 12.70
N ASP A 76 8.24 -11.88 13.34
CA ASP A 76 9.65 -12.26 13.21
C ASP A 76 9.99 -12.73 11.81
N GLY A 77 9.09 -13.49 11.17
CA GLY A 77 9.28 -13.94 9.80
C GLY A 77 9.19 -12.82 8.77
N ALA A 78 8.42 -11.77 9.06
CA ALA A 78 8.20 -10.65 8.16
C ALA A 78 9.29 -9.58 8.24
N TYR A 79 9.61 -9.14 9.46
CA TYR A 79 10.47 -7.98 9.72
C TYR A 79 11.85 -8.42 10.21
N ASP A 80 12.56 -9.12 9.36
CA ASP A 80 13.91 -9.67 9.58
C ASP A 80 14.96 -8.92 8.74
N SER A 81 16.06 -9.58 8.42
CA SER A 81 17.13 -9.08 7.55
C SER A 81 16.70 -8.73 6.11
N LYS A 82 15.42 -8.90 5.78
CA LYS A 82 14.84 -8.40 4.52
C LYS A 82 14.74 -6.87 4.50
N PHE A 83 14.77 -6.23 5.67
CA PHE A 83 14.81 -4.78 5.81
C PHE A 83 16.25 -4.35 6.09
N GLU A 84 16.76 -3.38 5.31
CA GLU A 84 18.16 -2.95 5.36
C GLU A 84 18.44 -1.98 6.50
N ALA A 85 17.43 -1.22 6.94
CA ALA A 85 17.55 -0.29 8.04
C ALA A 85 17.37 -1.00 9.38
N GLU A 86 18.23 -0.70 10.35
CA GLU A 86 18.16 -1.22 11.71
C GLU A 86 16.80 -0.93 12.36
N ASP A 87 16.33 0.29 12.19
CA ASP A 87 15.01 0.75 12.66
C ASP A 87 13.89 0.35 11.70
N ILE A 88 13.95 -0.63 10.87
CA ILE A 88 12.93 -1.06 9.88
C ILE A 88 12.16 0.11 9.23
N VAL A 89 11.72 1.09 10.04
CA VAL A 89 11.01 2.31 9.66
C VAL A 89 11.74 3.53 10.27
N PRO A 90 12.84 3.98 9.66
CA PRO A 90 13.50 5.21 10.11
C PRO A 90 12.58 6.43 10.04
N VAL A 91 12.72 7.34 11.00
CA VAL A 91 12.07 8.65 10.98
C VAL A 91 13.13 9.71 10.77
N VAL A 92 13.12 10.38 9.62
CA VAL A 92 14.15 11.36 9.23
C VAL A 92 13.57 12.78 9.26
N LYS A 93 14.27 13.72 9.88
CA LYS A 93 13.90 15.14 9.87
C LYS A 93 14.49 15.82 8.64
N ALA A 94 13.66 16.29 7.75
CA ALA A 94 14.04 17.10 6.60
C ALA A 94 12.84 17.97 6.17
N GLY A 95 13.07 18.97 5.34
CA GLY A 95 11.98 19.72 4.74
C GLY A 95 11.03 20.42 5.72
N GLY A 96 11.41 20.58 6.99
CA GLY A 96 10.53 21.10 8.04
C GLY A 96 9.49 20.11 8.54
N ALA A 97 9.62 18.80 8.20
CA ALA A 97 8.74 17.70 8.60
C ALA A 97 9.57 16.49 9.05
N TYR A 98 8.88 15.40 9.39
CA TYR A 98 9.45 14.10 9.75
C TYR A 98 8.99 13.07 8.75
N PHE A 99 9.94 12.53 7.98
CA PHE A 99 9.69 11.50 6.97
C PHE A 99 9.74 10.12 7.62
N LEU A 100 8.65 9.38 7.46
CA LEU A 100 8.53 8.00 7.87
C LEU A 100 8.96 7.12 6.69
N GLU A 101 10.21 6.66 6.68
CA GLU A 101 10.79 5.92 5.56
C GLU A 101 10.29 4.48 5.56
N LEU A 102 9.39 4.15 4.63
CA LEU A 102 8.70 2.86 4.55
C LEU A 102 9.27 1.94 3.47
N TYR A 103 10.42 2.28 2.89
CA TYR A 103 10.95 1.67 1.67
C TYR A 103 12.26 0.86 1.87
N HIS A 104 12.61 0.54 3.09
CA HIS A 104 13.84 -0.22 3.39
C HIS A 104 13.71 -1.73 3.22
N GLY A 105 12.56 -2.23 2.78
CA GLY A 105 12.35 -3.61 2.42
C GLY A 105 12.93 -3.96 1.03
N ARG A 106 12.91 -5.24 0.67
CA ARG A 106 13.54 -5.79 -0.55
C ARG A 106 13.05 -5.20 -1.85
N THR A 107 11.84 -4.66 -1.91
CA THR A 107 11.32 -4.07 -3.14
C THR A 107 11.47 -2.55 -3.21
N ALA A 108 12.03 -1.97 -2.16
CA ALA A 108 12.26 -0.54 -2.02
C ALA A 108 10.96 0.30 -2.15
N ALA A 109 9.84 -0.23 -1.60
CA ALA A 109 8.56 0.45 -1.53
C ALA A 109 7.80 0.08 -0.25
N PHE A 110 6.92 0.97 0.25
CA PHE A 110 6.13 0.78 1.48
C PHE A 110 5.27 -0.48 1.49
N LYS A 111 4.98 -1.01 0.32
CA LYS A 111 4.18 -2.22 0.16
C LYS A 111 4.81 -3.43 0.84
N ASP A 112 6.13 -3.43 1.01
CA ASP A 112 6.87 -4.44 1.76
C ASP A 112 6.40 -4.53 3.23
N MET A 113 6.02 -3.39 3.84
CA MET A 113 5.56 -3.35 5.23
C MET A 113 4.37 -4.27 5.50
N ALA A 114 3.49 -4.43 4.51
CA ALA A 114 2.32 -5.30 4.63
C ALA A 114 2.46 -6.62 3.87
N LEU A 115 3.15 -6.63 2.73
CA LEU A 115 3.30 -7.83 1.91
C LEU A 115 4.38 -8.79 2.41
N SER A 116 5.29 -8.35 3.27
CA SER A 116 6.22 -9.25 3.97
C SER A 116 5.52 -10.07 5.07
N ILE A 117 4.49 -9.53 5.72
CA ILE A 117 3.79 -10.22 6.81
C ILE A 117 2.55 -10.97 6.34
N LEU A 118 1.88 -10.53 5.28
CA LEU A 118 0.64 -11.15 4.78
C LEU A 118 0.76 -12.67 4.56
N PRO A 119 1.84 -13.21 3.97
CA PRO A 119 2.00 -14.65 3.81
C PRO A 119 1.97 -15.42 5.13
N TYR A 120 2.61 -14.90 6.15
CA TYR A 120 2.62 -15.53 7.48
C TYR A 120 1.25 -15.47 8.16
N LEU A 121 0.57 -14.32 8.09
CA LEU A 121 -0.80 -14.19 8.56
C LEU A 121 -1.72 -15.17 7.81
N MET A 122 -1.59 -15.27 6.49
CA MET A 122 -2.42 -16.14 5.66
C MET A 122 -2.17 -17.63 5.93
N THR A 123 -0.92 -18.07 6.02
CA THR A 123 -0.61 -19.48 6.30
C THR A 123 -0.99 -19.88 7.72
N THR A 124 -0.93 -18.99 8.68
CA THR A 124 -1.48 -19.20 10.03
C THR A 124 -2.99 -19.28 9.98
N ALA A 125 -3.67 -18.39 9.25
CA ALA A 125 -5.12 -18.42 9.04
C ALA A 125 -5.59 -19.74 8.41
N VAL A 126 -4.89 -20.23 7.38
CA VAL A 126 -5.18 -21.52 6.73
C VAL A 126 -5.19 -22.67 7.75
N LYS A 127 -4.21 -22.72 8.65
CA LYS A 127 -4.15 -23.74 9.72
C LYS A 127 -5.29 -23.60 10.71
N LYS A 128 -5.63 -22.35 11.11
CA LYS A 128 -6.70 -22.08 12.10
C LYS A 128 -8.09 -22.41 11.56
N GLU A 129 -8.35 -22.11 10.32
CA GLU A 129 -9.64 -22.38 9.66
C GLU A 129 -9.73 -23.81 9.09
N ASN A 130 -8.68 -24.64 9.25
CA ASN A 130 -8.57 -25.99 8.68
C ASN A 130 -8.81 -26.00 7.15
N GLU A 131 -8.32 -24.96 6.44
CA GLU A 131 -8.43 -24.86 5.00
C GLU A 131 -7.52 -25.91 4.33
N ALA A 132 -8.11 -26.79 3.56
CA ALA A 132 -7.39 -27.90 2.92
C ALA A 132 -6.70 -27.51 1.61
N HIS A 133 -7.12 -26.40 0.99
CA HIS A 133 -6.61 -25.98 -0.32
C HIS A 133 -5.34 -25.15 -0.19
N LYS A 134 -4.42 -25.37 -1.13
CA LYS A 134 -3.29 -24.45 -1.35
C LYS A 134 -3.82 -23.09 -1.79
N ILE A 135 -3.31 -22.00 -1.24
CA ILE A 135 -3.76 -20.66 -1.61
C ILE A 135 -3.00 -20.17 -2.84
N VAL A 136 -3.72 -19.77 -3.86
CA VAL A 136 -3.18 -19.18 -5.08
C VAL A 136 -3.45 -17.67 -5.07
N ILE A 137 -2.40 -16.89 -4.90
CA ILE A 137 -2.47 -15.43 -4.93
C ILE A 137 -2.46 -14.99 -6.40
N LEU A 138 -3.53 -14.32 -6.82
CA LEU A 138 -3.64 -13.78 -8.16
C LEU A 138 -3.61 -12.24 -8.10
N THR A 139 -2.69 -11.63 -8.85
CA THR A 139 -2.48 -10.18 -8.81
C THR A 139 -2.25 -9.61 -10.21
N ALA A 140 -2.99 -8.56 -10.55
CA ALA A 140 -2.63 -7.64 -11.63
C ALA A 140 -1.88 -6.44 -11.06
N THR A 141 -0.82 -6.00 -11.74
CA THR A 141 0.03 -4.93 -11.24
C THR A 141 0.54 -4.01 -12.34
N SER A 142 0.70 -2.73 -12.02
CA SER A 142 1.48 -1.76 -12.81
C SER A 142 2.96 -1.67 -12.37
N GLY A 143 3.40 -2.51 -11.39
CA GLY A 143 4.79 -2.54 -10.92
C GLY A 143 4.92 -2.96 -9.46
N ASP A 144 4.87 -2.01 -8.52
CA ASP A 144 5.26 -2.20 -7.12
C ASP A 144 4.48 -3.27 -6.36
N THR A 145 3.15 -3.33 -6.53
CA THR A 145 2.31 -4.27 -5.77
C THR A 145 2.63 -5.72 -6.15
N GLY A 146 2.77 -5.98 -7.46
CA GLY A 146 3.11 -7.33 -7.94
C GLY A 146 4.49 -7.77 -7.47
N LYS A 147 5.49 -6.87 -7.58
CA LYS A 147 6.84 -7.19 -7.10
C LYS A 147 6.87 -7.45 -5.59
N ALA A 148 6.21 -6.61 -4.78
CA ALA A 148 6.19 -6.81 -3.35
C ALA A 148 5.43 -8.08 -2.93
N ALA A 149 4.36 -8.45 -3.67
CA ALA A 149 3.66 -9.71 -3.46
C ALA A 149 4.53 -10.92 -3.84
N LEU A 150 5.21 -10.86 -5.00
CA LEU A 150 6.16 -11.91 -5.41
C LEU A 150 7.24 -12.13 -4.35
N GLU A 151 7.84 -11.05 -3.82
CA GLU A 151 8.88 -11.13 -2.81
C GLU A 151 8.38 -11.68 -1.48
N GLY A 152 7.18 -11.26 -1.08
CA GLY A 152 6.57 -11.72 0.18
C GLY A 152 6.17 -13.19 0.17
N PHE A 153 5.61 -13.68 -0.95
CA PHE A 153 5.13 -15.05 -1.09
C PHE A 153 6.16 -16.03 -1.64
N ALA A 154 7.34 -15.57 -2.07
CA ALA A 154 8.39 -16.44 -2.60
C ALA A 154 8.75 -17.55 -1.60
N ASP A 155 8.66 -18.81 -2.07
CA ASP A 155 8.98 -20.02 -1.31
C ASP A 155 8.17 -20.20 0.01
N VAL A 156 7.02 -19.53 0.15
CA VAL A 156 6.13 -19.73 1.30
C VAL A 156 5.31 -21.00 1.10
N PRO A 157 5.46 -22.03 1.97
CA PRO A 157 4.77 -23.31 1.83
C PRO A 157 3.25 -23.15 1.82
N GLY A 158 2.57 -23.91 0.97
CA GLY A 158 1.09 -23.90 0.88
C GLY A 158 0.55 -22.72 0.08
N THR A 159 1.42 -21.98 -0.62
CA THR A 159 1.00 -20.87 -1.49
C THR A 159 1.58 -20.99 -2.89
N GLU A 160 0.86 -20.45 -3.87
CA GLU A 160 1.35 -20.10 -5.21
C GLU A 160 1.07 -18.62 -5.45
N ILE A 161 1.90 -17.95 -6.22
CA ILE A 161 1.63 -16.57 -6.64
C ILE A 161 1.77 -16.40 -8.13
N VAL A 162 0.71 -15.86 -8.75
CA VAL A 162 0.64 -15.57 -10.18
C VAL A 162 0.44 -14.06 -10.36
N VAL A 163 1.38 -13.43 -11.05
CA VAL A 163 1.36 -11.98 -11.29
C VAL A 163 1.27 -11.70 -12.77
N PHE A 164 0.30 -10.89 -13.15
CA PHE A 164 0.13 -10.35 -14.49
C PHE A 164 0.51 -8.87 -14.51
N TYR A 165 1.34 -8.47 -15.46
CA TYR A 165 1.72 -7.07 -15.66
C TYR A 165 1.61 -6.69 -17.14
N PRO A 166 1.28 -5.43 -17.49
CA PRO A 166 1.28 -5.00 -18.89
C PRO A 166 2.70 -5.02 -19.44
N SER A 167 2.87 -5.60 -20.63
CA SER A 167 4.18 -5.70 -21.30
C SER A 167 4.79 -4.34 -21.65
N THR A 168 3.95 -3.29 -21.70
CA THR A 168 4.30 -1.89 -21.95
C THR A 168 3.78 -0.98 -20.84
N GLY A 169 4.43 0.16 -20.61
CA GLY A 169 3.98 1.15 -19.59
C GLY A 169 4.45 0.88 -18.16
N VAL A 170 5.27 -0.15 -17.92
CA VAL A 170 5.98 -0.39 -16.65
C VAL A 170 7.41 0.08 -16.77
N SER A 171 7.98 0.74 -15.76
CA SER A 171 9.37 1.18 -15.78
C SER A 171 10.32 -0.02 -15.96
N GLU A 172 11.47 0.23 -16.59
CA GLU A 172 12.48 -0.82 -16.82
C GLU A 172 12.94 -1.48 -15.52
N VAL A 173 13.14 -0.69 -14.47
CA VAL A 173 13.53 -1.17 -13.14
C VAL A 173 12.44 -2.06 -12.54
N GLN A 174 11.19 -1.62 -12.56
CA GLN A 174 10.07 -2.42 -12.01
C GLN A 174 9.83 -3.71 -12.81
N LYS A 175 9.91 -3.64 -14.15
CA LYS A 175 9.82 -4.82 -15.01
C LYS A 175 10.94 -5.82 -14.67
N ARG A 176 12.17 -5.33 -14.53
CA ARG A 176 13.32 -6.16 -14.19
C ARG A 176 13.17 -6.81 -12.82
N GLN A 177 12.66 -6.07 -11.82
CA GLN A 177 12.36 -6.63 -10.50
C GLN A 177 11.40 -7.84 -10.56
N MET A 178 10.38 -7.79 -11.42
CA MET A 178 9.41 -8.89 -11.57
C MET A 178 10.00 -10.05 -12.39
N THR A 179 10.62 -9.77 -13.53
CA THR A 179 11.11 -10.81 -14.45
C THR A 179 12.32 -11.58 -13.95
N THR A 180 13.04 -11.05 -12.96
CA THR A 180 14.16 -11.72 -12.29
C THR A 180 13.78 -12.36 -10.95
N GLN A 181 12.48 -12.37 -10.58
CA GLN A 181 12.01 -12.94 -9.33
C GLN A 181 12.41 -14.41 -9.19
N THR A 182 12.90 -14.77 -8.02
CA THR A 182 13.19 -16.14 -7.62
C THR A 182 12.05 -16.71 -6.78
N GLY A 183 12.06 -18.02 -6.58
CA GLY A 183 11.04 -18.74 -5.81
C GLY A 183 10.38 -19.82 -6.66
N ALA A 184 10.24 -21.03 -6.11
CA ALA A 184 9.69 -22.19 -6.83
C ALA A 184 8.17 -22.04 -7.09
N ASN A 185 7.50 -21.24 -6.27
CA ASN A 185 6.04 -20.97 -6.30
C ASN A 185 5.68 -19.60 -6.91
N THR A 186 6.60 -18.98 -7.65
CA THR A 186 6.38 -17.65 -8.25
C THR A 186 6.22 -17.75 -9.76
N HIS A 187 5.14 -17.15 -10.29
CA HIS A 187 4.82 -17.16 -11.71
C HIS A 187 4.52 -15.73 -12.17
N VAL A 188 5.20 -15.27 -13.22
CA VAL A 188 5.06 -13.89 -13.70
C VAL A 188 4.84 -13.91 -15.21
N PHE A 189 3.78 -13.24 -15.65
CA PHE A 189 3.41 -13.16 -17.06
C PHE A 189 3.22 -11.71 -17.49
N GLY A 190 3.94 -11.30 -18.54
CA GLY A 190 3.57 -10.10 -19.27
C GLY A 190 2.30 -10.33 -20.07
N ILE A 191 1.42 -9.35 -20.16
CA ILE A 191 0.25 -9.42 -21.03
C ILE A 191 0.35 -8.40 -22.16
N LYS A 192 -0.14 -8.79 -23.35
CA LYS A 192 -0.33 -7.85 -24.45
C LYS A 192 -1.58 -7.01 -24.15
N GLY A 193 -1.37 -5.78 -23.71
CA GLY A 193 -2.40 -4.85 -23.27
C GLY A 193 -1.85 -3.86 -22.25
N ASN A 194 -2.76 -3.06 -21.68
CA ASN A 194 -2.47 -2.09 -20.63
C ASN A 194 -2.79 -2.66 -19.23
N PHE A 195 -2.64 -1.82 -18.20
CA PHE A 195 -2.92 -2.24 -16.82
C PHE A 195 -4.41 -2.58 -16.59
N ASP A 196 -5.33 -1.85 -17.23
CA ASP A 196 -6.77 -2.10 -17.10
C ASP A 196 -7.15 -3.46 -17.70
N ASP A 197 -6.47 -3.90 -18.79
CA ASP A 197 -6.65 -5.23 -19.37
C ASP A 197 -6.23 -6.32 -18.40
N ALA A 198 -5.09 -6.15 -17.73
CA ALA A 198 -4.62 -7.08 -16.70
C ALA A 198 -5.60 -7.16 -15.53
N GLN A 199 -6.01 -6.00 -15.02
CA GLN A 199 -6.91 -5.89 -13.87
C GLN A 199 -8.30 -6.47 -14.17
N THR A 200 -8.84 -6.16 -15.35
CA THR A 200 -10.13 -6.69 -15.80
C THR A 200 -10.06 -8.21 -15.95
N GLY A 201 -9.01 -8.74 -16.58
CA GLY A 201 -8.84 -10.18 -16.74
C GLY A 201 -8.74 -10.92 -15.40
N VAL A 202 -8.04 -10.37 -14.43
CA VAL A 202 -7.97 -10.94 -13.07
C VAL A 202 -9.33 -10.90 -12.38
N LYS A 203 -10.09 -9.79 -12.49
CA LYS A 203 -11.47 -9.71 -11.95
C LYS A 203 -12.39 -10.74 -12.58
N GLU A 204 -12.34 -10.89 -13.91
CA GLU A 204 -13.13 -11.91 -14.63
C GLU A 204 -12.82 -13.34 -14.17
N ILE A 205 -11.56 -13.62 -13.78
CA ILE A 205 -11.15 -14.91 -13.21
C ILE A 205 -11.80 -15.12 -11.83
N PHE A 206 -11.77 -14.12 -10.95
CA PHE A 206 -12.40 -14.20 -9.64
C PHE A 206 -13.93 -14.34 -9.72
N ASP A 207 -14.57 -13.71 -10.70
CA ASP A 207 -16.02 -13.76 -10.90
C ASP A 207 -16.51 -15.05 -11.64
N ASP A 208 -15.57 -15.84 -12.22
CA ASP A 208 -15.89 -17.07 -12.96
C ASP A 208 -16.03 -18.27 -12.04
N ALA A 209 -17.25 -18.56 -11.58
CA ALA A 209 -17.52 -19.68 -10.67
C ALA A 209 -17.12 -21.05 -11.24
N ALA A 210 -17.24 -21.26 -12.57
CA ALA A 210 -16.85 -22.51 -13.20
C ALA A 210 -15.33 -22.69 -13.22
N PHE A 211 -14.59 -21.60 -13.41
CA PHE A 211 -13.14 -21.62 -13.34
C PHE A 211 -12.65 -21.81 -11.88
N ASN A 212 -13.25 -21.11 -10.92
CA ASN A 212 -12.93 -21.28 -9.49
C ASN A 212 -13.11 -22.72 -9.06
N LYS A 213 -14.18 -23.39 -9.49
CA LYS A 213 -14.40 -24.80 -9.22
C LYS A 213 -13.30 -25.71 -9.80
N LYS A 214 -12.79 -25.42 -10.99
CA LYS A 214 -11.66 -26.17 -11.57
C LYS A 214 -10.38 -25.99 -10.75
N VAL A 215 -10.15 -24.80 -10.22
CA VAL A 215 -9.00 -24.51 -9.33
C VAL A 215 -9.16 -25.28 -8.00
N GLU A 216 -10.38 -25.34 -7.45
CA GLU A 216 -10.69 -26.12 -6.24
C GLU A 216 -10.51 -27.64 -6.47
N GLU A 217 -10.95 -28.15 -7.61
CA GLU A 217 -10.73 -29.56 -8.01
C GLU A 217 -9.24 -29.90 -8.15
N ALA A 218 -8.38 -28.90 -8.44
CA ALA A 218 -6.92 -29.04 -8.42
C ALA A 218 -6.31 -28.90 -7.02
N GLY A 219 -7.11 -28.84 -5.96
CA GLY A 219 -6.66 -28.70 -4.57
C GLY A 219 -6.20 -27.29 -4.19
N CYS A 220 -6.62 -26.28 -4.94
CA CYS A 220 -6.22 -24.89 -4.77
C CYS A 220 -7.43 -23.97 -4.56
N ARG A 221 -7.19 -22.79 -3.96
CA ARG A 221 -8.19 -21.73 -3.82
C ARG A 221 -7.59 -20.38 -4.18
N LEU A 222 -8.31 -19.61 -5.00
CA LEU A 222 -7.88 -18.27 -5.35
C LEU A 222 -8.04 -17.30 -4.17
N SER A 223 -7.05 -16.45 -3.98
CA SER A 223 -7.08 -15.33 -3.05
C SER A 223 -6.34 -14.14 -3.64
N SER A 224 -6.52 -12.97 -3.04
CA SER A 224 -5.91 -11.73 -3.51
C SER A 224 -4.99 -11.11 -2.48
N ALA A 225 -3.82 -10.67 -2.92
CA ALA A 225 -2.91 -9.82 -2.15
C ALA A 225 -3.09 -8.33 -2.46
N ASN A 226 -4.18 -7.90 -3.07
CA ASN A 226 -4.46 -6.49 -3.35
C ASN A 226 -4.71 -5.70 -2.06
N SER A 227 -4.68 -4.36 -2.15
CA SER A 227 -4.84 -3.47 -1.00
C SER A 227 -6.20 -3.58 -0.29
N ILE A 228 -7.17 -4.26 -0.90
CA ILE A 228 -8.49 -4.53 -0.31
C ILE A 228 -8.45 -5.61 0.78
N ASN A 229 -7.45 -6.49 0.80
CA ASN A 229 -7.32 -7.49 1.86
C ASN A 229 -7.02 -6.81 3.20
N ILE A 230 -7.77 -7.15 4.25
CA ILE A 230 -7.59 -6.56 5.59
C ILE A 230 -6.20 -6.89 6.18
N GLY A 231 -5.63 -8.04 5.83
CA GLY A 231 -4.26 -8.43 6.19
C GLY A 231 -3.19 -7.52 5.59
N ARG A 232 -3.54 -6.66 4.62
CA ARG A 232 -2.68 -5.60 4.12
C ARG A 232 -2.90 -4.25 4.79
N LEU A 233 -4.11 -3.98 5.28
CA LEU A 233 -4.42 -2.72 5.94
C LEU A 233 -3.86 -2.68 7.36
N VAL A 234 -4.13 -3.71 8.16
CA VAL A 234 -3.80 -3.73 9.58
C VAL A 234 -2.30 -3.56 9.86
N PRO A 235 -1.36 -4.23 9.19
CA PRO A 235 0.06 -4.04 9.44
C PRO A 235 0.55 -2.60 9.21
N GLN A 236 -0.14 -1.84 8.38
CA GLN A 236 0.20 -0.44 8.11
C GLN A 236 -0.14 0.50 9.27
N VAL A 237 -1.03 0.10 10.18
CA VAL A 237 -1.33 0.89 11.39
C VAL A 237 -0.10 0.99 12.27
N ALA A 238 0.69 -0.08 12.35
CA ALA A 238 1.84 -0.19 13.24
C ALA A 238 2.90 0.89 12.98
N TYR A 239 3.21 1.22 11.73
CA TYR A 239 4.25 2.21 11.45
C TYR A 239 3.82 3.65 11.75
N TYR A 240 2.53 3.97 11.75
CA TYR A 240 2.06 5.28 12.20
C TYR A 240 2.13 5.42 13.72
N VAL A 241 1.76 4.36 14.44
CA VAL A 241 1.94 4.31 15.90
C VAL A 241 3.42 4.41 16.24
N TYR A 242 4.29 3.66 15.56
CA TYR A 242 5.74 3.72 15.74
C TYR A 242 6.30 5.12 15.45
N GLY A 243 5.91 5.73 14.33
CA GLY A 243 6.32 7.09 13.99
C GLY A 243 5.95 8.11 15.06
N TYR A 244 4.74 8.02 15.62
CA TYR A 244 4.32 8.86 16.73
C TYR A 244 5.23 8.66 17.97
N ILE A 245 5.49 7.40 18.35
CA ILE A 245 6.38 7.05 19.46
C ILE A 245 7.78 7.62 19.24
N LYS A 246 8.30 7.56 18.01
CA LYS A 246 9.63 8.13 17.70
C LYS A 246 9.67 9.66 17.83
N LEU A 247 8.57 10.37 17.58
CA LEU A 247 8.49 11.80 17.85
C LEU A 247 8.46 12.10 19.35
N VAL A 248 7.76 11.30 20.14
CA VAL A 248 7.77 11.41 21.62
C VAL A 248 9.16 11.10 22.16
N GLU A 249 9.80 10.02 21.73
CA GLU A 249 11.16 9.61 22.12
C GLU A 249 12.20 10.70 21.86
N ARG A 250 12.07 11.42 20.74
CA ARG A 250 12.99 12.51 20.38
C ARG A 250 12.64 13.85 21.03
N GLY A 251 11.61 13.91 21.85
CA GLY A 251 11.17 15.14 22.50
C GLY A 251 10.62 16.20 21.54
N VAL A 252 10.21 15.80 20.34
CA VAL A 252 9.56 16.67 19.35
C VAL A 252 8.17 17.06 19.84
N ILE A 253 7.48 16.09 20.42
CA ILE A 253 6.15 16.22 21.04
C ILE A 253 6.16 15.52 22.41
N LYS A 254 5.20 15.86 23.25
CA LYS A 254 4.87 15.07 24.45
C LYS A 254 3.82 14.02 24.07
N ASP A 255 3.75 12.96 24.87
CA ASP A 255 2.66 11.99 24.73
C ASP A 255 1.30 12.67 24.94
N GLY A 256 0.40 12.52 23.99
CA GLY A 256 -0.88 13.22 23.93
C GLY A 256 -0.90 14.49 23.06
N ASP A 257 0.26 15.03 22.66
CA ASP A 257 0.29 16.15 21.71
C ASP A 257 -0.12 15.70 20.29
N PRO A 258 -0.83 16.53 19.54
CA PRO A 258 -1.28 16.17 18.20
C PRO A 258 -0.18 16.20 17.16
N VAL A 259 -0.34 15.38 16.12
CA VAL A 259 0.48 15.39 14.91
C VAL A 259 -0.38 15.52 13.65
N ASN A 260 0.18 16.05 12.58
CA ASN A 260 -0.39 15.93 11.24
C ASN A 260 0.20 14.69 10.55
N ILE A 261 -0.60 14.01 9.72
CA ILE A 261 -0.13 12.89 8.91
C ILE A 261 -0.38 13.20 7.45
N VAL A 262 0.68 13.11 6.64
CA VAL A 262 0.68 13.41 5.21
C VAL A 262 0.96 12.15 4.43
N VAL A 263 0.11 11.82 3.46
CA VAL A 263 0.22 10.56 2.74
C VAL A 263 0.05 10.79 1.23
N PRO A 264 1.05 10.38 0.41
CA PRO A 264 0.85 10.28 -1.03
C PRO A 264 -0.15 9.16 -1.30
N THR A 265 -1.32 9.49 -1.84
CA THR A 265 -2.49 8.62 -1.77
C THR A 265 -2.98 8.20 -3.14
N GLY A 266 -3.04 6.88 -3.36
CA GLY A 266 -3.75 6.24 -4.46
C GLY A 266 -4.98 5.47 -3.94
N ASN A 267 -4.84 4.16 -3.68
CA ASN A 267 -5.92 3.27 -3.24
C ASN A 267 -6.40 3.47 -1.79
N PHE A 268 -6.06 4.56 -1.15
CA PHE A 268 -6.49 4.99 0.19
C PHE A 268 -6.08 4.08 1.36
N GLY A 269 -5.43 2.94 1.12
CA GLY A 269 -5.07 1.99 2.19
C GLY A 269 -4.11 2.57 3.22
N ASN A 270 -3.07 3.27 2.76
CA ASN A 270 -2.04 3.85 3.61
C ASN A 270 -2.63 4.95 4.53
N ILE A 271 -3.35 5.93 3.98
CA ILE A 271 -3.95 7.00 4.79
C ILE A 271 -5.06 6.45 5.73
N LEU A 272 -5.81 5.43 5.30
CA LEU A 272 -6.78 4.76 6.14
C LEU A 272 -6.13 4.06 7.35
N ALA A 273 -4.94 3.50 7.19
CA ALA A 273 -4.18 2.94 8.31
C ALA A 273 -3.83 4.01 9.35
N SER A 274 -3.51 5.23 8.93
CA SER A 274 -3.31 6.36 9.85
C SER A 274 -4.61 6.78 10.55
N TYR A 275 -5.75 6.72 9.85
CA TYR A 275 -7.06 6.92 10.46
C TYR A 275 -7.35 5.85 11.53
N TYR A 276 -7.00 4.58 11.28
CA TYR A 276 -7.12 3.51 12.29
C TYR A 276 -6.22 3.79 13.48
N ALA A 277 -4.96 4.20 13.29
CA ALA A 277 -4.06 4.59 14.38
C ALA A 277 -4.68 5.72 15.24
N SER A 278 -5.33 6.71 14.60
CA SER A 278 -6.05 7.77 15.32
C SER A 278 -7.24 7.24 16.10
N LYS A 279 -7.99 6.29 15.55
CA LYS A 279 -9.12 5.66 16.26
C LYS A 279 -8.66 4.77 17.41
N MET A 280 -7.45 4.21 17.35
CA MET A 280 -6.83 3.50 18.47
C MET A 280 -6.40 4.44 19.59
N GLY A 281 -6.20 5.74 19.33
CA GLY A 281 -5.85 6.72 20.35
C GLY A 281 -4.66 7.62 20.03
N ILE A 282 -3.99 7.47 18.85
CA ILE A 282 -2.95 8.41 18.43
C ILE A 282 -3.61 9.76 18.12
N PRO A 283 -3.15 10.87 18.75
CA PRO A 283 -3.75 12.19 18.54
C PRO A 283 -3.34 12.76 17.16
N VAL A 284 -4.16 12.53 16.14
CA VAL A 284 -3.97 13.11 14.82
C VAL A 284 -4.85 14.35 14.67
N LYS A 285 -4.25 15.51 14.41
CA LYS A 285 -4.98 16.75 14.15
C LYS A 285 -5.57 16.76 12.75
N GLN A 286 -4.75 16.46 11.74
CA GLN A 286 -5.15 16.50 10.34
C GLN A 286 -4.54 15.35 9.56
N PHE A 287 -5.34 14.76 8.67
CA PHE A 287 -4.91 13.84 7.64
C PHE A 287 -4.81 14.60 6.31
N ILE A 288 -3.62 14.70 5.75
CA ILE A 288 -3.37 15.42 4.51
C ILE A 288 -3.21 14.39 3.39
N CYS A 289 -4.24 14.30 2.57
CA CYS A 289 -4.31 13.41 1.41
C CYS A 289 -3.69 14.10 0.21
N ALA A 290 -2.51 13.67 -0.18
CA ALA A 290 -1.80 14.22 -1.32
C ALA A 290 -2.08 13.40 -2.58
N SER A 291 -2.56 14.06 -3.64
CA SER A 291 -2.81 13.51 -4.96
C SER A 291 -1.79 14.01 -5.97
N ASN A 292 -1.56 13.27 -7.04
CA ASN A 292 -0.93 13.81 -8.23
C ASN A 292 -1.99 14.47 -9.14
N LYS A 293 -1.71 14.69 -10.41
CA LYS A 293 -2.64 15.27 -11.38
C LYS A 293 -3.96 14.50 -11.51
N ASN A 294 -3.98 13.20 -11.19
CA ASN A 294 -5.19 12.40 -11.01
C ASN A 294 -5.82 12.68 -9.64
N LYS A 295 -6.34 13.87 -9.44
CA LYS A 295 -6.75 14.43 -8.15
C LYS A 295 -8.16 14.07 -7.70
N VAL A 296 -8.65 12.87 -8.04
CA VAL A 296 -10.01 12.45 -7.68
C VAL A 296 -10.30 12.52 -6.18
N LEU A 297 -9.32 12.12 -5.35
CA LEU A 297 -9.46 12.16 -3.89
C LEU A 297 -9.46 13.59 -3.35
N THR A 298 -8.59 14.45 -3.89
CA THR A 298 -8.55 15.87 -3.52
C THR A 298 -9.90 16.55 -3.82
N ASP A 299 -10.45 16.33 -5.01
CA ASP A 299 -11.72 16.91 -5.40
C ASP A 299 -12.86 16.35 -4.53
N PHE A 300 -12.89 15.03 -4.28
CA PHE A 300 -13.85 14.40 -3.39
C PHE A 300 -13.80 14.97 -1.96
N ILE A 301 -12.62 15.07 -1.37
CA ILE A 301 -12.47 15.64 0.00
C ILE A 301 -12.99 17.08 0.05
N ASN A 302 -12.75 17.86 -0.99
CA ASN A 302 -13.15 19.27 -1.04
C ASN A 302 -14.64 19.45 -1.33
N THR A 303 -15.26 18.61 -2.16
CA THR A 303 -16.65 18.77 -2.62
C THR A 303 -17.66 17.85 -1.95
N GLY A 304 -17.24 16.65 -1.55
CA GLY A 304 -18.13 15.55 -1.13
C GLY A 304 -18.69 14.75 -2.29
N THR A 305 -18.31 15.09 -3.54
CA THR A 305 -18.72 14.35 -4.74
C THR A 305 -17.53 13.61 -5.32
N TYR A 306 -17.69 12.31 -5.53
CA TYR A 306 -16.71 11.44 -6.17
C TYR A 306 -17.17 11.16 -7.60
N THR A 307 -16.32 11.44 -8.60
CA THR A 307 -16.63 11.16 -10.00
C THR A 307 -15.46 10.50 -10.71
N THR A 308 -15.76 9.50 -11.55
CA THR A 308 -14.80 8.84 -12.45
C THR A 308 -14.82 9.41 -13.87
N ASP A 309 -15.80 10.29 -14.19
CA ASP A 309 -15.86 11.00 -15.47
C ASP A 309 -14.84 12.12 -15.51
N ARG A 310 -13.58 11.73 -15.75
CA ARG A 310 -12.44 12.64 -15.84
C ARG A 310 -11.33 12.08 -16.70
N GLN A 311 -10.49 12.97 -17.22
CA GLN A 311 -9.30 12.54 -17.94
C GLN A 311 -8.33 11.81 -17.00
N PHE A 312 -7.80 10.69 -17.48
CA PHE A 312 -6.71 9.96 -16.84
C PHE A 312 -5.37 10.44 -17.37
N TYR A 313 -4.42 10.67 -16.46
CA TYR A 313 -3.06 11.11 -16.77
C TYR A 313 -2.06 10.05 -16.33
N VAL A 314 -1.10 9.76 -17.20
CA VAL A 314 0.10 9.00 -16.82
C VAL A 314 1.11 10.01 -16.28
N THR A 315 1.50 9.86 -15.02
CA THR A 315 2.36 10.83 -14.33
C THR A 315 3.71 10.25 -13.93
N ASN A 316 4.61 11.09 -13.40
CA ASN A 316 5.87 10.65 -12.81
C ASN A 316 5.73 10.00 -11.41
N SER A 317 4.51 9.94 -10.86
CA SER A 317 4.19 9.25 -9.60
C SER A 317 3.14 8.15 -9.80
N PRO A 318 3.45 7.10 -10.59
CA PRO A 318 2.46 6.18 -11.18
C PRO A 318 1.68 5.34 -10.16
N SER A 319 2.17 5.14 -8.93
CA SER A 319 1.41 4.41 -7.90
C SER A 319 0.18 5.18 -7.40
N MET A 320 0.06 6.46 -7.78
CA MET A 320 -1.07 7.35 -7.47
C MET A 320 -1.97 7.60 -8.69
N ASP A 321 -1.66 7.01 -9.87
CA ASP A 321 -2.46 7.11 -11.08
C ASP A 321 -3.69 6.23 -10.94
N ILE A 322 -4.77 6.79 -10.40
CA ILE A 322 -6.03 6.09 -10.14
C ILE A 322 -7.24 6.96 -10.50
N LEU A 323 -8.31 6.30 -10.90
CA LEU A 323 -9.66 6.89 -10.99
C LEU A 323 -10.59 6.35 -9.89
N ILE A 324 -10.37 5.11 -9.44
CA ILE A 324 -11.15 4.48 -8.37
C ILE A 324 -10.22 4.13 -7.20
N SER A 325 -10.50 4.73 -6.04
CA SER A 325 -9.75 4.54 -4.81
C SER A 325 -10.44 3.51 -3.92
N SER A 326 -9.97 2.26 -3.97
CA SER A 326 -10.70 1.09 -3.45
C SER A 326 -10.96 1.13 -1.94
N ASN A 327 -10.00 1.60 -1.11
CA ASN A 327 -10.18 1.60 0.34
C ASN A 327 -10.94 2.82 0.87
N LEU A 328 -11.31 3.77 0.02
CA LEU A 328 -12.15 4.90 0.41
C LEU A 328 -13.51 4.39 0.95
N GLU A 329 -14.03 3.30 0.39
CA GLU A 329 -15.24 2.64 0.84
C GLU A 329 -15.22 2.31 2.36
N ARG A 330 -14.05 1.90 2.89
CA ARG A 330 -13.88 1.65 4.33
C ARG A 330 -14.02 2.92 5.16
N LEU A 331 -13.47 4.04 4.67
CA LEU A 331 -13.64 5.33 5.34
C LEU A 331 -15.11 5.75 5.34
N LEU A 332 -15.80 5.63 4.20
CA LEU A 332 -17.24 5.94 4.10
C LEU A 332 -18.05 5.15 5.11
N TYR A 333 -17.76 3.85 5.26
CA TYR A 333 -18.40 3.01 6.27
C TYR A 333 -18.15 3.52 7.69
N HIS A 334 -16.90 3.83 8.06
CA HIS A 334 -16.59 4.33 9.40
C HIS A 334 -17.18 5.71 9.71
N LEU A 335 -17.44 6.53 8.69
CA LEU A 335 -18.05 7.85 8.85
C LEU A 335 -19.58 7.78 8.88
N SER A 336 -20.19 6.93 8.05
CA SER A 336 -21.64 6.75 8.00
C SER A 336 -22.14 5.87 9.16
N GLY A 337 -21.41 4.79 9.46
CA GLY A 337 -21.90 3.74 10.34
C GLY A 337 -23.12 3.00 9.77
N ASP A 338 -23.36 3.14 8.46
CA ASP A 338 -24.52 2.58 7.77
C ASP A 338 -24.09 1.82 6.49
N PRO A 339 -24.08 0.48 6.53
CA PRO A 339 -23.69 -0.31 5.37
C PRO A 339 -24.66 -0.17 4.18
N ALA A 340 -25.94 0.15 4.41
CA ALA A 340 -26.89 0.35 3.31
C ALA A 340 -26.56 1.64 2.54
N GLU A 341 -26.19 2.72 3.24
CA GLU A 341 -25.69 3.95 2.61
C GLU A 341 -24.45 3.65 1.76
N VAL A 342 -23.47 2.92 2.29
CA VAL A 342 -22.25 2.58 1.55
C VAL A 342 -22.55 1.74 0.31
N SER A 343 -23.43 0.73 0.43
CA SER A 343 -23.87 -0.09 -0.71
C SER A 343 -24.47 0.77 -1.81
N SER A 344 -25.37 1.71 -1.44
CA SER A 344 -26.00 2.64 -2.38
C SER A 344 -24.98 3.52 -3.10
N LEU A 345 -24.00 4.09 -2.37
CA LEU A 345 -22.94 4.92 -2.97
C LEU A 345 -22.08 4.12 -3.97
N MET A 346 -21.75 2.86 -3.64
CA MET A 346 -20.97 2.00 -4.54
C MET A 346 -21.78 1.57 -5.78
N GLU A 347 -23.09 1.38 -5.64
CA GLU A 347 -23.97 1.12 -6.78
C GLU A 347 -24.09 2.34 -7.70
N GLN A 348 -24.25 3.55 -7.14
CA GLN A 348 -24.26 4.79 -7.91
C GLN A 348 -22.94 4.94 -8.69
N LEU A 349 -21.79 4.75 -8.02
CA LEU A 349 -20.50 4.81 -8.71
C LEU A 349 -20.41 3.83 -9.88
N ALA A 350 -20.91 2.61 -9.70
CA ALA A 350 -20.86 1.58 -10.74
C ALA A 350 -21.80 1.87 -11.92
N LYS A 351 -22.97 2.49 -11.68
CA LYS A 351 -23.99 2.76 -12.69
C LYS A 351 -23.85 4.11 -13.36
N GLU A 352 -23.52 5.14 -12.58
CA GLU A 352 -23.55 6.55 -12.97
C GLU A 352 -22.14 7.16 -13.10
N GLY A 353 -21.11 6.47 -12.56
CA GLY A 353 -19.74 6.96 -12.54
C GLY A 353 -19.47 8.00 -11.45
N GLU A 354 -20.48 8.36 -10.64
CA GLU A 354 -20.34 9.33 -9.56
C GLU A 354 -21.27 9.06 -8.39
N TYR A 355 -20.96 9.65 -7.23
CA TYR A 355 -21.85 9.75 -6.07
C TYR A 355 -21.53 11.01 -5.26
N THR A 356 -22.53 11.49 -4.50
CA THR A 356 -22.34 12.55 -3.50
C THR A 356 -22.70 12.01 -2.11
N VAL A 357 -21.82 12.24 -1.15
CA VAL A 357 -21.99 11.73 0.22
C VAL A 357 -22.97 12.57 1.03
N SER A 358 -23.60 11.96 2.05
CA SER A 358 -24.46 12.64 3.00
C SER A 358 -23.72 13.70 3.83
N GLU A 359 -24.47 14.62 4.43
CA GLU A 359 -23.93 15.62 5.37
C GLU A 359 -23.19 14.94 6.56
N LYS A 360 -23.65 13.79 7.02
CA LYS A 360 -23.02 13.03 8.10
C LYS A 360 -21.59 12.64 7.69
N ILE A 361 -21.40 12.04 6.54
CA ILE A 361 -20.09 11.67 6.01
C ILE A 361 -19.27 12.93 5.77
N ARG A 362 -19.87 13.97 5.16
CA ARG A 362 -19.20 15.24 4.89
C ARG A 362 -18.63 15.87 6.15
N ASN A 363 -19.39 15.96 7.22
CA ASN A 363 -18.96 16.47 8.51
C ASN A 363 -17.87 15.58 9.15
N GLY A 364 -17.98 14.25 8.97
CA GLY A 364 -16.97 13.30 9.43
C GLY A 364 -15.61 13.45 8.75
N MET A 365 -15.57 14.03 7.55
CA MET A 365 -14.33 14.32 6.80
C MET A 365 -13.61 15.62 7.24
N SER A 366 -14.10 16.35 8.24
CA SER A 366 -13.53 17.65 8.68
C SER A 366 -12.03 17.60 9.04
N ARG A 367 -11.50 16.44 9.41
CA ARG A 367 -10.06 16.22 9.65
C ARG A 367 -9.29 15.74 8.43
N LEU A 368 -9.89 15.72 7.25
CA LEU A 368 -9.22 15.40 5.98
C LEU A 368 -8.99 16.70 5.19
N SER A 369 -7.78 16.87 4.68
CA SER A 369 -7.42 17.96 3.77
C SER A 369 -6.88 17.35 2.48
N GLY A 370 -7.47 17.69 1.34
CA GLY A 370 -6.98 17.29 0.02
C GLY A 370 -6.12 18.37 -0.61
N GLY A 371 -5.03 17.94 -1.25
CA GLY A 371 -4.18 18.78 -2.08
C GLY A 371 -3.55 17.96 -3.21
N TYR A 372 -2.96 18.61 -4.21
CA TYR A 372 -2.31 17.91 -5.31
C TYR A 372 -1.06 18.66 -5.79
N ALA A 373 -0.17 17.93 -6.46
CA ALA A 373 0.94 18.51 -7.21
C ALA A 373 0.95 17.91 -8.63
N ASP A 374 1.32 18.76 -9.60
CA ASP A 374 1.58 18.30 -10.96
C ASP A 374 3.01 17.78 -11.13
N GLU A 375 3.36 17.36 -12.35
CA GLU A 375 4.66 16.77 -12.63
C GLU A 375 5.81 17.74 -12.41
N GLN A 376 5.65 19.04 -12.79
CA GLN A 376 6.68 20.04 -12.62
C GLN A 376 6.85 20.41 -11.15
N GLU A 377 5.76 20.63 -10.42
CA GLU A 377 5.78 20.89 -8.98
C GLU A 377 6.42 19.74 -8.20
N THR A 378 6.22 18.50 -8.67
CA THR A 378 6.85 17.28 -8.12
C THR A 378 8.37 17.31 -8.30
N LEU A 379 8.86 17.65 -9.50
CA LEU A 379 10.30 17.75 -9.78
C LEU A 379 10.94 18.90 -9.00
N ASP A 380 10.28 20.05 -8.94
CA ASP A 380 10.74 21.22 -8.18
C ASP A 380 10.86 20.89 -6.68
N ALA A 381 9.91 20.13 -6.13
CA ALA A 381 9.93 19.67 -4.74
C ALA A 381 11.14 18.77 -4.45
N ILE A 382 11.48 17.83 -5.35
CA ILE A 382 12.68 16.97 -5.22
C ILE A 382 13.94 17.85 -5.21
N ALA A 383 14.05 18.78 -6.18
CA ALA A 383 15.21 19.66 -6.29
C ALA A 383 15.37 20.56 -5.06
N GLU A 384 14.27 21.09 -4.53
CA GLU A 384 14.27 21.98 -3.39
C GLU A 384 14.73 21.28 -2.11
N ILE A 385 14.10 20.14 -1.75
CA ILE A 385 14.45 19.44 -0.50
C ILE A 385 15.88 18.88 -0.56
N TYR A 386 16.32 18.40 -1.72
CA TYR A 386 17.70 17.95 -1.89
C TYR A 386 18.71 19.10 -1.72
N ARG A 387 18.46 20.24 -2.35
CA ARG A 387 19.32 21.42 -2.24
C ARG A 387 19.40 21.95 -0.81
N ARG A 388 18.27 21.94 -0.07
CA ARG A 388 18.16 22.52 1.28
C ARG A 388 18.73 21.60 2.35
N ASP A 389 18.38 20.32 2.30
CA ASP A 389 18.62 19.37 3.39
C ASP A 389 19.50 18.18 2.96
N ASN A 390 19.94 18.12 1.70
CA ASN A 390 20.62 16.97 1.10
C ASN A 390 19.83 15.65 1.30
N TYR A 391 18.50 15.74 1.32
CA TYR A 391 17.60 14.62 1.52
C TYR A 391 16.96 14.21 0.19
N LEU A 392 17.23 12.97 -0.22
CA LEU A 392 16.79 12.42 -1.50
C LEU A 392 15.44 11.72 -1.34
N ILE A 393 14.42 12.21 -2.01
CA ILE A 393 13.06 11.64 -2.00
C ILE A 393 12.63 11.16 -3.39
N ASP A 394 11.70 10.22 -3.43
CA ASP A 394 11.03 9.78 -4.65
C ASP A 394 9.91 10.73 -5.07
N THR A 395 9.38 10.53 -6.27
CA THR A 395 8.32 11.37 -6.85
C THR A 395 7.03 11.38 -6.03
N HIS A 396 6.63 10.25 -5.44
CA HIS A 396 5.42 10.16 -4.60
C HIS A 396 5.59 10.93 -3.29
N THR A 397 6.73 10.77 -2.64
CA THR A 397 7.07 11.51 -1.42
C THR A 397 7.16 13.02 -1.71
N ALA A 398 7.64 13.39 -2.89
CA ALA A 398 7.70 14.79 -3.33
C ALA A 398 6.31 15.42 -3.47
N VAL A 399 5.36 14.71 -4.07
CA VAL A 399 3.95 15.14 -4.10
C VAL A 399 3.43 15.39 -2.67
N ALA A 400 3.69 14.47 -1.74
CA ALA A 400 3.24 14.62 -0.36
C ALA A 400 3.86 15.83 0.33
N TRP A 401 5.17 16.05 0.14
CA TRP A 401 5.88 17.17 0.75
C TRP A 401 5.43 18.53 0.16
N LYS A 402 5.20 18.61 -1.16
CA LYS A 402 4.65 19.81 -1.81
C LYS A 402 3.26 20.16 -1.25
N VAL A 403 2.36 19.19 -1.20
CA VAL A 403 1.00 19.36 -0.66
C VAL A 403 1.02 19.76 0.81
N TYR A 404 1.96 19.23 1.60
CA TYR A 404 2.16 19.64 2.99
C TYR A 404 2.60 21.10 3.12
N ASN A 405 3.53 21.55 2.29
CA ASN A 405 3.97 22.95 2.31
C ASN A 405 2.81 23.89 1.94
N ASP A 406 2.05 23.58 0.89
CA ASP A 406 0.86 24.35 0.51
C ASP A 406 -0.19 24.41 1.63
N TYR A 407 -0.38 23.27 2.32
CA TYR A 407 -1.26 23.22 3.48
C TYR A 407 -0.78 24.16 4.59
N ARG A 408 0.51 24.13 4.93
CA ARG A 408 1.10 25.02 5.96
C ARG A 408 0.99 26.49 5.57
N GLU A 409 1.34 26.83 4.35
CA GLU A 409 1.24 28.21 3.85
C GLU A 409 -0.18 28.75 3.91
N ARG A 410 -1.16 27.93 3.55
CA ARG A 410 -2.57 28.31 3.54
C ARG A 410 -3.18 28.41 4.94
N THR A 411 -2.77 27.56 5.88
CA THR A 411 -3.42 27.44 7.20
C THR A 411 -2.64 28.06 8.34
N GLY A 412 -1.34 28.25 8.21
CA GLY A 412 -0.43 28.63 9.30
C GLY A 412 -0.26 27.51 10.35
N ASP A 413 -0.58 26.26 10.04
CA ASP A 413 -0.51 25.14 10.99
C ASP A 413 0.94 24.67 11.19
N GLU A 414 1.47 24.88 12.40
CA GLU A 414 2.82 24.51 12.81
C GLU A 414 2.88 23.15 13.54
N THR A 415 1.78 22.40 13.59
CA THR A 415 1.74 21.06 14.20
C THR A 415 2.76 20.14 13.51
N PRO A 416 3.63 19.43 14.27
CA PRO A 416 4.58 18.49 13.69
C PRO A 416 3.91 17.47 12.77
N ALA A 417 4.51 17.22 11.61
CA ALA A 417 3.95 16.32 10.62
C ALA A 417 4.83 15.10 10.37
N LEU A 418 4.18 13.93 10.29
CA LEU A 418 4.74 12.70 9.75
C LEU A 418 4.34 12.58 8.28
N ILE A 419 5.31 12.54 7.39
CA ILE A 419 5.12 12.31 5.95
C ILE A 419 5.48 10.88 5.63
N ALA A 420 4.54 10.11 5.07
CA ALA A 420 4.83 8.77 4.59
C ALA A 420 5.74 8.81 3.36
N SER A 421 7.00 8.41 3.52
CA SER A 421 7.97 8.25 2.43
C SER A 421 7.85 6.84 1.87
N THR A 422 7.22 6.71 0.70
CA THR A 422 6.62 5.45 0.25
C THR A 422 7.46 4.64 -0.70
N ALA A 423 8.52 5.21 -1.27
CA ALA A 423 9.42 4.50 -2.17
C ALA A 423 10.84 5.09 -2.14
N SER A 424 11.80 4.27 -2.53
CA SER A 424 13.16 4.75 -2.79
C SER A 424 13.20 5.58 -4.08
N ALA A 425 13.95 6.68 -4.07
CA ALA A 425 14.22 7.53 -5.23
C ALA A 425 14.75 6.74 -6.44
N TYR A 426 15.48 5.67 -6.20
CA TYR A 426 16.06 4.82 -7.24
C TYR A 426 15.03 4.04 -8.09
N LYS A 427 13.80 3.91 -7.63
CA LYS A 427 12.72 3.31 -8.45
C LYS A 427 12.25 4.23 -9.57
N PHE A 428 12.47 5.53 -9.40
CA PHE A 428 12.08 6.60 -10.31
C PHE A 428 13.31 7.44 -10.67
N ALA A 429 14.45 6.77 -10.83
CA ALA A 429 15.76 7.39 -10.97
C ALA A 429 15.86 8.39 -12.13
N ALA A 430 15.14 8.17 -13.23
CA ALA A 430 15.13 9.10 -14.38
C ALA A 430 14.48 10.44 -13.98
N ASP A 431 13.30 10.42 -13.36
CA ASP A 431 12.59 11.65 -12.93
C ASP A 431 13.37 12.37 -11.83
N VAL A 432 13.91 11.63 -10.87
CA VAL A 432 14.73 12.20 -9.80
C VAL A 432 16.02 12.83 -10.34
N ALA A 433 16.70 12.16 -11.29
CA ALA A 433 17.88 12.71 -11.94
C ALA A 433 17.55 13.98 -12.74
N SER A 434 16.43 13.99 -13.45
CA SER A 434 15.93 15.17 -14.16
C SER A 434 15.68 16.33 -13.20
N ALA A 435 15.02 16.08 -12.06
CA ALA A 435 14.81 17.10 -11.03
C ALA A 435 16.12 17.69 -10.49
N LEU A 436 17.19 16.90 -10.40
CA LEU A 436 18.52 17.33 -9.96
C LEU A 436 19.35 17.95 -11.08
N GLY A 437 18.78 18.19 -12.27
CA GLY A 437 19.47 18.79 -13.42
C GLY A 437 20.59 17.92 -13.98
N MET A 438 20.49 16.59 -13.84
CA MET A 438 21.47 15.65 -14.37
C MET A 438 21.26 15.42 -15.87
N PRO A 439 22.32 15.09 -16.62
CA PRO A 439 22.18 14.78 -18.03
C PRO A 439 21.37 13.50 -18.25
N GLU A 440 20.80 13.38 -19.46
CA GLU A 440 20.12 12.16 -19.89
C GLU A 440 21.07 10.97 -19.92
N GLU A 441 20.57 9.82 -19.50
CA GLU A 441 21.27 8.54 -19.48
C GLU A 441 20.61 7.57 -20.49
N LYS A 442 21.38 6.55 -20.89
CA LYS A 442 20.96 5.60 -21.94
C LYS A 442 19.81 4.66 -21.54
N ASP A 443 19.66 4.37 -20.25
CA ASP A 443 18.67 3.43 -19.70
C ASP A 443 18.41 3.70 -18.21
N GLY A 444 17.37 3.07 -17.65
CA GLY A 444 16.97 3.22 -16.25
C GLY A 444 18.07 2.87 -15.24
N PHE A 445 18.92 1.87 -15.55
CA PHE A 445 20.01 1.46 -14.66
C PHE A 445 21.23 2.39 -14.74
N ALA A 446 21.44 3.04 -15.87
CA ALA A 446 22.44 4.09 -15.98
C ALA A 446 22.05 5.30 -15.09
N TYR A 447 20.77 5.69 -15.08
CA TYR A 447 20.26 6.70 -14.13
C TYR A 447 20.48 6.30 -12.67
N VAL A 448 20.21 5.04 -12.29
CA VAL A 448 20.46 4.55 -10.93
C VAL A 448 21.93 4.75 -10.52
N ARG A 449 22.87 4.34 -11.38
CA ARG A 449 24.32 4.50 -11.11
C ARG A 449 24.77 5.96 -11.08
N ALA A 450 24.26 6.76 -12.00
CA ALA A 450 24.57 8.20 -12.04
C ALA A 450 24.05 8.93 -10.80
N LEU A 451 22.84 8.60 -10.36
CA LEU A 451 22.21 9.17 -9.17
C LEU A 451 22.99 8.79 -7.89
N GLU A 452 23.40 7.51 -7.73
CA GLU A 452 24.25 7.08 -6.61
C GLU A 452 25.58 7.86 -6.59
N LYS A 453 26.23 7.99 -7.74
CA LYS A 453 27.48 8.76 -7.87
C LYS A 453 27.29 10.23 -7.52
N LYS A 454 26.18 10.82 -7.91
CA LYS A 454 25.88 12.25 -7.67
C LYS A 454 25.56 12.54 -6.21
N THR A 455 24.76 11.68 -5.58
CA THR A 455 24.18 11.93 -4.26
C THR A 455 24.97 11.28 -3.12
N GLY A 456 25.71 10.21 -3.40
CA GLY A 456 26.36 9.39 -2.38
C GLY A 456 25.37 8.52 -1.57
N VAL A 457 24.07 8.59 -1.85
CA VAL A 457 23.06 7.73 -1.21
C VAL A 457 23.20 6.32 -1.80
N PRO A 458 23.33 5.27 -0.98
CA PRO A 458 23.52 3.91 -1.50
C PRO A 458 22.25 3.38 -2.19
N VAL A 459 22.42 2.68 -3.29
CA VAL A 459 21.33 1.97 -3.96
C VAL A 459 20.83 0.83 -3.07
N PRO A 460 19.52 0.70 -2.78
CA PRO A 460 18.96 -0.43 -2.05
C PRO A 460 19.35 -1.78 -2.65
N SER A 461 19.63 -2.78 -1.81
CA SER A 461 20.11 -4.11 -2.28
C SER A 461 19.17 -4.79 -3.26
N GLY A 462 17.86 -4.57 -3.10
CA GLY A 462 16.83 -5.08 -4.00
C GLY A 462 16.86 -4.48 -5.41
N LEU A 463 17.56 -3.35 -5.60
CA LEU A 463 17.71 -2.66 -6.89
C LEU A 463 19.14 -2.73 -7.43
N ARG A 464 20.12 -3.00 -6.55
CA ARG A 464 21.53 -3.06 -6.92
C ARG A 464 21.78 -4.21 -7.87
N ASP A 465 22.53 -3.93 -8.97
CA ASP A 465 22.91 -4.91 -10.00
C ASP A 465 21.73 -5.73 -10.59
N LEU A 466 20.53 -5.18 -10.52
CA LEU A 466 19.33 -5.85 -10.98
C LEU A 466 19.36 -6.09 -12.51
N ASP A 467 20.03 -5.22 -13.27
CA ASP A 467 20.27 -5.35 -14.71
C ASP A 467 21.17 -6.56 -15.06
N LYS A 468 21.97 -7.04 -14.13
CA LYS A 468 22.84 -8.22 -14.31
C LYS A 468 22.18 -9.54 -13.94
N LYS A 469 21.03 -9.52 -13.24
CA LYS A 469 20.32 -10.73 -12.83
C LYS A 469 19.68 -11.42 -14.04
N GLU A 470 19.65 -12.76 -13.98
CA GLU A 470 19.00 -13.59 -14.98
C GLU A 470 17.50 -13.31 -15.07
N ILE A 471 16.98 -13.17 -16.28
CA ILE A 471 15.54 -13.11 -16.54
C ILE A 471 14.99 -14.53 -16.45
N ARG A 472 14.13 -14.77 -15.43
CA ARG A 472 13.50 -16.07 -15.18
C ARG A 472 12.09 -16.17 -15.75
N HIS A 473 11.41 -15.03 -15.90
CA HIS A 473 10.03 -14.94 -16.37
C HIS A 473 9.99 -14.03 -17.60
N ALA A 474 10.06 -14.63 -18.79
CA ALA A 474 10.09 -13.91 -20.06
C ALA A 474 8.76 -13.96 -20.82
N ASP A 475 7.79 -14.74 -20.34
CA ASP A 475 6.56 -15.03 -21.07
C ASP A 475 5.66 -13.80 -21.17
N VAL A 476 5.22 -13.51 -22.41
CA VAL A 476 4.21 -12.50 -22.72
C VAL A 476 3.05 -13.20 -23.42
N ILE A 477 1.87 -13.14 -22.81
CA ILE A 477 0.68 -13.87 -23.23
C ILE A 477 -0.44 -12.92 -23.69
N GLU A 478 -1.38 -13.46 -24.45
CA GLU A 478 -2.63 -12.77 -24.79
C GLU A 478 -3.57 -12.72 -23.56
N LYS A 479 -4.43 -11.71 -23.48
CA LYS A 479 -5.45 -11.60 -22.42
C LYS A 479 -6.33 -12.85 -22.31
N SER A 480 -6.66 -13.50 -23.42
CA SER A 480 -7.43 -14.74 -23.47
C SER A 480 -6.75 -15.93 -22.81
N ALA A 481 -5.43 -15.91 -22.64
CA ALA A 481 -4.64 -17.01 -22.09
C ALA A 481 -4.43 -16.93 -20.56
N LEU A 482 -4.99 -15.90 -19.86
CA LEU A 482 -4.79 -15.72 -18.43
C LEU A 482 -5.25 -16.96 -17.60
N ARG A 483 -6.41 -17.53 -17.95
CA ARG A 483 -6.95 -18.73 -17.25
C ARG A 483 -6.02 -19.93 -17.40
N ASP A 484 -5.48 -20.15 -18.59
CA ASP A 484 -4.55 -21.27 -18.86
C ASP A 484 -3.23 -21.05 -18.11
N ALA A 485 -2.75 -19.82 -18.03
CA ALA A 485 -1.56 -19.47 -17.24
C ALA A 485 -1.78 -19.76 -15.74
N VAL A 486 -2.93 -19.40 -15.17
CA VAL A 486 -3.25 -19.76 -13.78
C VAL A 486 -3.31 -21.29 -13.58
N LEU A 487 -3.99 -22.02 -14.46
CA LEU A 487 -4.08 -23.50 -14.35
C LEU A 487 -2.73 -24.20 -14.51
N SER A 488 -1.84 -23.66 -15.34
CA SER A 488 -0.49 -24.22 -15.47
C SER A 488 0.38 -23.98 -14.24
N SER A 489 0.12 -22.92 -13.50
CA SER A 489 0.85 -22.55 -12.29
C SER A 489 0.40 -23.31 -11.02
N VAL A 490 -0.74 -24.01 -11.07
CA VAL A 490 -1.31 -24.77 -9.91
C VAL A 490 -1.20 -26.29 -10.05
N LYS A 491 -0.64 -26.76 -11.15
CA LYS A 491 -0.33 -28.19 -11.39
C LYS A 491 1.02 -28.52 -10.78
#